data_3ea89b2ddee43e199db7fd90f44b3ebe
#
_entry.id   3ea89b2ddee43e199db7fd90f44b3ebe
#
_cell.length_a   1.000
_cell.length_b   1.000
_cell.length_c   1.000
_cell.angle_alpha   90.00
_cell.angle_beta   90.00
_cell.angle_gamma   90.00
#
_symmetry.space_group_name_H-M   'P 1'
#
loop_
_entity.id
_entity.type
_entity.pdbx_description
1 polymer ?
#
loop_
_entity_poly.entity_id
_entity_poly.type
_entity_poly.pdbx_seq_one_letter_code
_entity_poly.pdbx_strand_id
1 'polypeptide(L)'
;MDHDLVEEMRQYIVDAFTGELFKGNPAAVCILDEWISDELMQNIAVENNLSETAFAVKSDDYYHIRWFTPGGEVDLCGHASLATAYVILNFYEDTPKVHFKTNDDVDLIITRNGELYEMEFPAYELEEVEITGEIIDALGVRPREVYRSRDLLCVLESADDVVGFKPDLDKLEKLDGLLVHITAKGESHDCVSRSFAPRLNIAEDPVCGSGHCHIAPYWSGQLNKNEIIAYQASKRSGILYCRVVDDKVFLAGKAVLFSTCELEL
;
A
#
# COMPACT_ATOMS: atom_id res chain seq x y z
N MET A 1 -10.10 21.80 -32.48
CA MET A 1 -10.63 21.19 -31.28
C MET A 1 -10.88 19.72 -31.62
N ASP A 2 -9.81 18.92 -31.61
CA ASP A 2 -9.93 17.51 -31.79
C ASP A 2 -10.37 16.97 -30.40
N HIS A 3 -11.61 16.53 -30.33
CA HIS A 3 -12.04 15.68 -29.25
C HIS A 3 -11.32 14.35 -29.47
N ASP A 4 -10.31 14.05 -28.66
CA ASP A 4 -9.79 12.71 -28.52
C ASP A 4 -10.96 11.85 -28.05
N LEU A 5 -11.59 11.19 -29.04
CA LEU A 5 -12.61 10.19 -28.75
C LEU A 5 -11.88 9.00 -28.13
N VAL A 6 -11.81 8.97 -26.80
CA VAL A 6 -11.41 7.77 -26.07
C VAL A 6 -12.56 6.80 -26.26
N GLU A 7 -12.42 5.89 -27.23
CA GLU A 7 -13.35 4.78 -27.42
C GLU A 7 -13.22 3.85 -26.19
N GLU A 8 -14.31 3.72 -25.41
CA GLU A 8 -14.54 2.74 -24.34
C GLU A 8 -13.31 2.41 -23.47
N MET A 9 -13.11 3.18 -22.40
CA MET A 9 -12.08 2.86 -21.39
C MET A 9 -12.64 1.89 -20.36
N ARG A 10 -11.98 0.73 -20.23
CA ARG A 10 -12.33 -0.24 -19.19
C ARG A 10 -11.60 0.04 -17.88
N GLN A 11 -12.34 0.08 -16.78
CA GLN A 11 -11.83 0.24 -15.44
C GLN A 11 -12.14 -1.00 -14.59
N TYR A 12 -11.17 -1.39 -13.78
CA TYR A 12 -11.30 -2.46 -12.79
C TYR A 12 -11.17 -1.86 -11.39
N ILE A 13 -11.99 -2.30 -10.44
CA ILE A 13 -11.80 -2.01 -9.03
C ILE A 13 -11.32 -3.31 -8.36
N VAL A 14 -10.15 -3.26 -7.74
CA VAL A 14 -9.49 -4.42 -7.14
C VAL A 14 -9.18 -4.12 -5.69
N ASP A 15 -9.58 -5.02 -4.80
CA ASP A 15 -9.19 -4.99 -3.40
C ASP A 15 -7.84 -5.71 -3.25
N ALA A 16 -6.77 -4.97 -2.97
CA ALA A 16 -5.42 -5.49 -2.79
C ALA A 16 -5.13 -5.90 -1.34
N PHE A 17 -4.21 -6.84 -1.13
CA PHE A 17 -3.84 -7.43 0.16
C PHE A 17 -4.98 -8.17 0.87
N THR A 18 -5.90 -8.73 0.10
CA THR A 18 -6.99 -9.56 0.60
C THR A 18 -7.46 -10.55 -0.45
N GLY A 19 -7.98 -11.70 -0.01
CA GLY A 19 -8.73 -12.63 -0.86
C GLY A 19 -10.25 -12.51 -0.72
N GLU A 20 -10.73 -11.50 0.04
CA GLU A 20 -12.14 -11.31 0.35
C GLU A 20 -12.60 -9.92 -0.08
N LEU A 21 -13.78 -9.84 -0.70
CA LEU A 21 -14.41 -8.57 -1.08
C LEU A 21 -14.65 -7.66 0.14
N PHE A 22 -14.55 -6.36 -0.08
CA PHE A 22 -14.79 -5.30 0.92
C PHE A 22 -13.72 -5.20 2.01
N LYS A 23 -12.64 -5.95 1.88
CA LYS A 23 -11.42 -5.87 2.70
C LYS A 23 -10.26 -5.33 1.88
N GLY A 24 -9.08 -5.28 2.46
CA GLY A 24 -7.88 -4.81 1.80
C GLY A 24 -7.88 -3.34 1.45
N ASN A 25 -7.00 -2.95 0.53
CA ASN A 25 -6.88 -1.60 0.05
C ASN A 25 -7.37 -1.52 -1.41
N PRO A 26 -8.49 -0.83 -1.67
CA PRO A 26 -9.05 -0.78 -3.01
C PRO A 26 -8.27 0.18 -3.92
N ALA A 27 -8.05 -0.24 -5.16
CA ALA A 27 -7.52 0.61 -6.21
C ALA A 27 -8.35 0.47 -7.49
N ALA A 28 -8.52 1.58 -8.22
CA ALA A 28 -8.99 1.54 -9.58
C ALA A 28 -7.81 1.31 -10.52
N VAL A 29 -8.04 0.55 -11.58
CA VAL A 29 -7.00 0.19 -12.57
C VAL A 29 -7.56 0.37 -13.97
N CYS A 30 -6.85 1.14 -14.80
CA CYS A 30 -7.12 1.31 -16.21
C CYS A 30 -5.90 0.87 -17.02
N ILE A 31 -6.07 -0.12 -17.89
CA ILE A 31 -5.03 -0.52 -18.85
C ILE A 31 -5.36 0.14 -20.18
N LEU A 32 -4.44 0.96 -20.67
CA LEU A 32 -4.61 1.82 -21.81
C LEU A 32 -3.74 1.36 -22.98
N ASP A 33 -4.19 1.60 -24.20
CA ASP A 33 -3.39 1.40 -25.41
C ASP A 33 -2.37 2.54 -25.60
N GLU A 34 -2.75 3.76 -25.25
CA GLU A 34 -1.90 4.96 -25.27
C GLU A 34 -2.27 5.90 -24.10
N TRP A 35 -1.36 6.83 -23.77
CA TRP A 35 -1.61 7.79 -22.71
C TRP A 35 -2.72 8.76 -23.06
N ILE A 36 -3.67 8.92 -22.17
CA ILE A 36 -4.64 10.03 -22.15
C ILE A 36 -4.03 11.23 -21.43
N SER A 37 -4.69 12.38 -21.48
CA SER A 37 -4.19 13.58 -20.84
C SER A 37 -4.08 13.44 -19.32
N ASP A 38 -3.10 14.13 -18.72
CA ASP A 38 -2.93 14.16 -17.26
C ASP A 38 -4.17 14.69 -16.55
N GLU A 39 -4.83 15.69 -17.15
CA GLU A 39 -6.08 16.26 -16.65
C GLU A 39 -7.20 15.21 -16.60
N LEU A 40 -7.33 14.38 -17.64
CA LEU A 40 -8.35 13.34 -17.67
C LEU A 40 -8.05 12.22 -16.65
N MET A 41 -6.79 11.78 -16.52
CA MET A 41 -6.39 10.81 -15.49
C MET A 41 -6.69 11.34 -14.09
N GLN A 42 -6.37 12.61 -13.83
CA GLN A 42 -6.65 13.24 -12.54
C GLN A 42 -8.15 13.34 -12.26
N ASN A 43 -8.96 13.73 -13.25
CA ASN A 43 -10.41 13.81 -13.11
C ASN A 43 -11.04 12.45 -12.81
N ILE A 44 -10.58 11.40 -13.47
CA ILE A 44 -11.02 10.01 -13.18
C ILE A 44 -10.66 9.61 -11.75
N ALA A 45 -9.45 9.93 -11.28
CA ALA A 45 -9.04 9.63 -9.92
C ALA A 45 -9.87 10.39 -8.86
N VAL A 46 -10.22 11.64 -9.13
CA VAL A 46 -11.12 12.45 -8.28
C VAL A 46 -12.51 11.84 -8.23
N GLU A 47 -13.07 11.45 -9.39
CA GLU A 47 -14.42 10.87 -9.49
C GLU A 47 -14.49 9.51 -8.80
N ASN A 48 -13.46 8.65 -8.97
CA ASN A 48 -13.34 7.37 -8.28
C ASN A 48 -13.29 7.53 -6.75
N ASN A 49 -12.67 8.60 -6.27
CA ASN A 49 -12.51 8.90 -4.84
C ASN A 49 -11.98 7.71 -4.02
N LEU A 50 -11.10 6.91 -4.63
CA LEU A 50 -10.32 5.86 -3.98
C LEU A 50 -8.95 6.43 -3.57
N SER A 51 -8.21 5.67 -2.77
CA SER A 51 -6.84 6.07 -2.38
C SER A 51 -6.01 6.37 -3.64
N GLU A 52 -6.01 5.44 -4.61
CA GLU A 52 -5.35 5.63 -5.91
C GLU A 52 -6.14 5.01 -7.06
N THR A 53 -5.97 5.65 -8.22
CA THR A 53 -6.29 5.09 -9.54
C THR A 53 -4.97 4.90 -10.29
N ALA A 54 -4.70 3.68 -10.74
CA ALA A 54 -3.54 3.33 -11.53
C ALA A 54 -3.89 3.32 -13.02
N PHE A 55 -3.02 3.91 -13.82
CA PHE A 55 -3.08 3.85 -15.28
C PHE A 55 -1.81 3.18 -15.78
N ALA A 56 -1.94 2.23 -16.70
CA ALA A 56 -0.80 1.52 -17.26
C ALA A 56 -0.92 1.41 -18.78
N VAL A 57 0.17 1.70 -19.46
CA VAL A 57 0.31 1.59 -20.92
C VAL A 57 1.36 0.55 -21.24
N LYS A 58 1.02 -0.41 -22.10
CA LYS A 58 1.95 -1.45 -22.53
C LYS A 58 3.03 -0.85 -23.45
N SER A 59 4.29 -1.17 -23.15
CA SER A 59 5.44 -1.04 -24.03
C SER A 59 5.88 -2.44 -24.49
N ASP A 60 7.03 -2.56 -25.16
CA ASP A 60 7.47 -3.85 -25.70
C ASP A 60 7.53 -4.96 -24.63
N ASP A 61 8.39 -4.79 -23.61
CA ASP A 61 8.67 -5.80 -22.59
C ASP A 61 8.19 -5.39 -21.18
N TYR A 62 7.55 -4.26 -21.02
CA TYR A 62 7.10 -3.72 -19.74
C TYR A 62 5.85 -2.87 -19.91
N TYR A 63 5.28 -2.43 -18.79
CA TYR A 63 4.22 -1.45 -18.72
C TYR A 63 4.75 -0.17 -18.08
N HIS A 64 4.52 0.98 -18.71
CA HIS A 64 4.61 2.24 -17.98
C HIS A 64 3.41 2.34 -17.04
N ILE A 65 3.64 2.71 -15.78
CA ILE A 65 2.59 2.83 -14.77
C ILE A 65 2.64 4.20 -14.09
N ARG A 66 1.46 4.75 -13.84
CA ARG A 66 1.28 6.02 -13.11
C ARG A 66 0.12 5.87 -12.13
N TRP A 67 0.21 6.57 -11.00
CA TRP A 67 -0.79 6.51 -9.94
C TRP A 67 -1.27 7.90 -9.58
N PHE A 68 -2.59 8.07 -9.54
CA PHE A 68 -3.25 9.32 -9.21
C PHE A 68 -4.12 9.14 -7.96
N THR A 69 -3.88 9.98 -6.96
CA THR A 69 -4.79 10.19 -5.84
C THR A 69 -5.81 11.27 -6.20
N PRO A 70 -6.90 11.47 -5.44
CA PRO A 70 -7.74 12.65 -5.62
C PRO A 70 -7.00 13.99 -5.47
N GLY A 71 -5.85 13.98 -4.79
CA GLY A 71 -5.00 15.16 -4.56
C GLY A 71 -3.88 15.39 -5.58
N GLY A 72 -3.62 14.45 -6.48
CA GLY A 72 -2.55 14.54 -7.47
C GLY A 72 -1.86 13.22 -7.76
N GLU A 73 -0.95 13.25 -8.73
CA GLU A 73 -0.09 12.11 -9.07
C GLU A 73 0.93 11.83 -7.93
N VAL A 74 1.26 10.56 -7.74
CA VAL A 74 2.26 10.09 -6.77
C VAL A 74 3.31 9.21 -7.46
N ASP A 75 4.53 9.22 -6.92
CA ASP A 75 5.69 8.59 -7.57
C ASP A 75 5.71 7.07 -7.42
N LEU A 76 5.08 6.54 -6.38
CA LEU A 76 5.04 5.09 -6.11
C LEU A 76 3.84 4.72 -5.23
N CYS A 77 3.14 3.64 -5.62
CA CYS A 77 2.05 3.08 -4.83
C CYS A 77 2.06 1.55 -4.87
N GLY A 78 2.35 0.91 -3.74
CA GLY A 78 2.48 -0.56 -3.66
C GLY A 78 1.16 -1.29 -3.91
N HIS A 79 0.07 -0.92 -3.21
CA HIS A 79 -1.20 -1.66 -3.34
C HIS A 79 -1.85 -1.48 -4.73
N ALA A 80 -1.77 -0.28 -5.32
CA ALA A 80 -2.30 -0.05 -6.65
C ALA A 80 -1.44 -0.75 -7.74
N SER A 81 -0.12 -0.89 -7.52
CA SER A 81 0.74 -1.71 -8.38
C SER A 81 0.38 -3.19 -8.31
N LEU A 82 0.13 -3.71 -7.09
CA LEU A 82 -0.33 -5.09 -6.90
C LEU A 82 -1.69 -5.32 -7.58
N ALA A 83 -2.62 -4.37 -7.43
CA ALA A 83 -3.92 -4.41 -8.12
C ALA A 83 -3.76 -4.39 -9.65
N THR A 84 -2.85 -3.56 -10.18
CA THR A 84 -2.57 -3.49 -11.61
C THR A 84 -1.95 -4.79 -12.13
N ALA A 85 -1.01 -5.36 -11.39
CA ALA A 85 -0.43 -6.66 -11.72
C ALA A 85 -1.48 -7.77 -11.71
N TYR A 86 -2.39 -7.77 -10.72
CA TYR A 86 -3.52 -8.69 -10.71
C TYR A 86 -4.36 -8.58 -11.98
N VAL A 87 -4.71 -7.37 -12.42
CA VAL A 87 -5.50 -7.15 -13.64
C VAL A 87 -4.75 -7.67 -14.88
N ILE A 88 -3.48 -7.28 -15.05
CA ILE A 88 -2.69 -7.67 -16.21
C ILE A 88 -2.53 -9.19 -16.28
N LEU A 89 -2.13 -9.83 -15.18
CA LEU A 89 -1.82 -11.26 -15.13
C LEU A 89 -3.06 -12.18 -15.14
N ASN A 90 -4.26 -11.63 -15.00
CA ASN A 90 -5.50 -12.40 -15.10
C ASN A 90 -6.32 -12.12 -16.37
N PHE A 91 -6.15 -10.95 -17.00
CA PHE A 91 -7.02 -10.53 -18.10
C PHE A 91 -6.28 -10.16 -19.39
N TYR A 92 -4.96 -9.89 -19.33
CA TYR A 92 -4.19 -9.39 -20.48
C TYR A 92 -3.00 -10.27 -20.84
N GLU A 93 -2.31 -10.88 -19.86
CA GLU A 93 -1.06 -11.61 -20.07
C GLU A 93 -1.08 -12.99 -19.41
N ASP A 94 -0.63 -14.00 -20.13
CA ASP A 94 -0.42 -15.34 -19.56
C ASP A 94 1.07 -15.53 -19.17
N THR A 95 1.52 -14.74 -18.22
CA THR A 95 2.90 -14.76 -17.71
C THR A 95 2.91 -14.82 -16.18
N PRO A 96 3.97 -15.31 -15.54
CA PRO A 96 4.05 -15.35 -14.08
C PRO A 96 4.43 -14.02 -13.45
N LYS A 97 4.82 -13.01 -14.24
CA LYS A 97 5.29 -11.71 -13.72
C LYS A 97 4.97 -10.57 -14.68
N VAL A 98 4.86 -9.41 -14.14
CA VAL A 98 4.76 -8.16 -14.90
C VAL A 98 5.90 -7.22 -14.47
N HIS A 99 6.48 -6.53 -15.44
CA HIS A 99 7.50 -5.51 -15.25
C HIS A 99 6.87 -4.14 -15.49
N PHE A 100 6.95 -3.27 -14.49
CA PHE A 100 6.53 -1.88 -14.60
C PHE A 100 7.74 -0.95 -14.60
N LYS A 101 7.58 0.19 -15.27
CA LYS A 101 8.46 1.35 -15.17
C LYS A 101 7.66 2.58 -14.77
N THR A 102 8.16 3.32 -13.82
CA THR A 102 7.58 4.60 -13.39
C THR A 102 8.05 5.75 -14.29
N ASN A 103 7.49 6.94 -14.09
CA ASN A 103 7.97 8.15 -14.79
C ASN A 103 9.44 8.49 -14.47
N ASP A 104 9.93 8.12 -13.28
CA ASP A 104 11.33 8.31 -12.86
C ASP A 104 12.23 7.15 -13.29
N ASP A 105 11.78 6.31 -14.23
CA ASP A 105 12.49 5.14 -14.76
C ASP A 105 12.86 4.10 -13.67
N VAL A 106 12.07 4.04 -12.60
CA VAL A 106 12.23 3.03 -11.55
C VAL A 106 11.55 1.74 -12.00
N ASP A 107 12.28 0.64 -11.94
CA ASP A 107 11.77 -0.69 -12.26
C ASP A 107 11.01 -1.27 -11.05
N LEU A 108 9.81 -1.78 -11.29
CA LEU A 108 9.03 -2.52 -10.31
C LEU A 108 8.57 -3.84 -10.94
N ILE A 109 9.03 -4.95 -10.38
CA ILE A 109 8.65 -6.29 -10.87
C ILE A 109 7.70 -6.91 -9.85
N ILE A 110 6.54 -7.36 -10.35
CA ILE A 110 5.57 -8.08 -9.54
C ILE A 110 5.43 -9.50 -10.08
N THR A 111 5.69 -10.47 -9.22
CA THR A 111 5.65 -11.88 -9.56
C THR A 111 4.44 -12.54 -8.91
N ARG A 112 3.66 -13.28 -9.72
CA ARG A 112 2.57 -14.11 -9.23
C ARG A 112 3.09 -15.49 -8.81
N ASN A 113 2.86 -15.85 -7.56
CA ASN A 113 3.16 -17.16 -7.01
C ASN A 113 1.88 -17.75 -6.38
N GLY A 114 1.18 -18.59 -7.14
CA GLY A 114 -0.15 -19.06 -6.76
C GLY A 114 -1.16 -17.91 -6.71
N GLU A 115 -1.73 -17.68 -5.52
CA GLU A 115 -2.68 -16.58 -5.28
C GLU A 115 -2.01 -15.28 -4.79
N LEU A 116 -0.68 -15.30 -4.60
CA LEU A 116 0.08 -14.17 -4.08
C LEU A 116 0.76 -13.39 -5.20
N TYR A 117 0.79 -12.09 -5.08
CA TYR A 117 1.52 -11.13 -5.91
C TYR A 117 2.61 -10.50 -5.05
N GLU A 118 3.88 -10.76 -5.38
CA GLU A 118 5.05 -10.35 -4.60
C GLU A 118 5.81 -9.22 -5.28
N MET A 119 6.17 -8.21 -4.49
CA MET A 119 6.99 -7.05 -4.87
C MET A 119 8.20 -6.94 -3.96
N GLU A 120 9.32 -6.47 -4.50
CA GLU A 120 10.53 -6.17 -3.73
C GLU A 120 10.64 -4.68 -3.41
N PHE A 121 10.98 -4.37 -2.17
CA PHE A 121 11.26 -3.01 -1.69
C PHE A 121 12.51 -2.99 -0.81
N PRO A 122 13.18 -1.85 -0.65
CA PRO A 122 14.23 -1.71 0.37
C PRO A 122 13.60 -1.79 1.77
N ALA A 123 14.31 -2.43 2.70
CA ALA A 123 14.01 -2.35 4.12
C ALA A 123 14.43 -0.97 4.66
N TYR A 124 13.62 -0.39 5.52
CA TYR A 124 14.03 0.83 6.22
C TYR A 124 14.86 0.49 7.45
N GLU A 125 16.01 1.15 7.60
CA GLU A 125 16.77 1.12 8.85
C GLU A 125 15.99 1.83 9.95
N LEU A 126 15.87 1.16 11.10
CA LEU A 126 15.12 1.66 12.25
C LEU A 126 16.09 2.18 13.31
N GLU A 127 15.99 3.47 13.63
CA GLU A 127 16.72 4.10 14.72
C GLU A 127 15.78 4.18 15.94
N GLU A 128 16.18 3.56 17.06
CA GLU A 128 15.45 3.67 18.30
C GLU A 128 15.51 5.11 18.82
N VAL A 129 14.35 5.66 19.19
CA VAL A 129 14.23 7.03 19.68
C VAL A 129 13.57 7.09 21.05
N GLU A 130 13.78 8.20 21.77
CA GLU A 130 13.21 8.40 23.09
C GLU A 130 11.67 8.49 23.03
N ILE A 131 11.01 7.84 23.98
CA ILE A 131 9.56 7.92 24.15
C ILE A 131 9.20 9.24 24.86
N THR A 132 8.82 10.23 24.06
CA THR A 132 8.48 11.56 24.56
C THR A 132 7.06 11.65 25.14
N GLY A 133 6.80 12.69 25.91
CA GLY A 133 5.44 12.98 26.40
C GLY A 133 4.44 13.22 25.28
N GLU A 134 4.88 13.79 24.14
CA GLU A 134 4.04 14.03 22.95
C GLU A 134 3.59 12.72 22.30
N ILE A 135 4.49 11.73 22.20
CA ILE A 135 4.17 10.40 21.69
C ILE A 135 3.14 9.72 22.60
N ILE A 136 3.34 9.76 23.93
CA ILE A 136 2.41 9.16 24.89
C ILE A 136 1.04 9.85 24.81
N ASP A 137 1.01 11.17 24.69
CA ASP A 137 -0.25 11.94 24.60
C ASP A 137 -0.99 11.65 23.28
N ALA A 138 -0.27 11.53 22.16
CA ALA A 138 -0.86 11.21 20.87
C ALA A 138 -1.40 9.78 20.78
N LEU A 139 -0.72 8.82 21.43
CA LEU A 139 -1.14 7.44 21.45
C LEU A 139 -2.15 7.13 22.57
N GLY A 140 -2.26 7.99 23.60
CA GLY A 140 -3.07 7.75 24.78
C GLY A 140 -2.57 6.60 25.66
N VAL A 141 -1.43 6.00 25.31
CA VAL A 141 -0.76 4.91 26.00
C VAL A 141 0.74 5.02 25.81
N ARG A 142 1.53 4.57 26.79
CA ARG A 142 2.99 4.51 26.64
C ARG A 142 3.37 3.32 25.76
N PRO A 143 4.02 3.53 24.60
CA PRO A 143 4.54 2.41 23.81
C PRO A 143 5.71 1.74 24.53
N ARG A 144 6.04 0.51 24.15
CA ARG A 144 7.22 -0.21 24.66
C ARG A 144 8.51 0.33 24.05
N GLU A 145 8.47 0.58 22.76
CA GLU A 145 9.59 1.01 21.94
C GLU A 145 9.08 1.95 20.85
N VAL A 146 9.93 2.86 20.42
CA VAL A 146 9.64 3.76 19.29
C VAL A 146 10.88 3.82 18.41
N TYR A 147 10.64 3.69 17.12
CA TYR A 147 11.69 3.78 16.10
C TYR A 147 11.33 4.84 15.08
N ARG A 148 12.35 5.46 14.52
CA ARG A 148 12.23 6.41 13.42
C ARG A 148 13.06 5.96 12.23
N SER A 149 12.52 6.23 11.05
CA SER A 149 13.18 6.21 9.77
C SER A 149 12.50 7.27 8.89
N ARG A 150 11.99 6.92 7.72
CA ARG A 150 11.07 7.79 6.98
C ARG A 150 9.79 8.04 7.78
N ASP A 151 9.30 7.02 8.44
CA ASP A 151 8.07 7.02 9.25
C ASP A 151 8.40 6.78 10.73
N LEU A 152 7.43 7.01 11.61
CA LEU A 152 7.51 6.67 13.02
C LEU A 152 6.84 5.31 13.26
N LEU A 153 7.55 4.38 13.88
CA LEU A 153 7.05 3.08 14.29
C LEU A 153 6.95 2.99 15.80
N CYS A 154 5.72 2.85 16.32
CA CYS A 154 5.44 2.73 17.75
C CYS A 154 5.02 1.29 18.07
N VAL A 155 5.77 0.62 18.93
CA VAL A 155 5.49 -0.75 19.37
C VAL A 155 4.67 -0.69 20.65
N LEU A 156 3.44 -1.20 20.60
CA LEU A 156 2.52 -1.24 21.74
C LEU A 156 2.63 -2.55 22.51
N GLU A 157 2.01 -2.61 23.69
CA GLU A 157 2.10 -3.78 24.60
C GLU A 157 1.35 -4.97 24.04
N SER A 158 0.16 -4.77 23.47
CA SER A 158 -0.73 -5.85 23.04
C SER A 158 -1.40 -5.60 21.70
N ALA A 159 -1.88 -6.68 21.08
CA ALA A 159 -2.73 -6.62 19.89
C ALA A 159 -4.02 -5.81 20.13
N ASP A 160 -4.60 -5.94 21.33
CA ASP A 160 -5.81 -5.21 21.70
C ASP A 160 -5.58 -3.70 21.73
N ASP A 161 -4.40 -3.22 22.16
CA ASP A 161 -4.04 -1.81 22.12
C ASP A 161 -3.99 -1.29 20.68
N VAL A 162 -3.51 -2.07 19.73
CA VAL A 162 -3.48 -1.71 18.32
C VAL A 162 -4.88 -1.70 17.72
N VAL A 163 -5.66 -2.77 17.93
CA VAL A 163 -7.02 -2.92 17.38
C VAL A 163 -7.96 -1.89 17.96
N GLY A 164 -7.89 -1.66 19.28
CA GLY A 164 -8.74 -0.72 20.01
C GLY A 164 -8.32 0.75 19.90
N PHE A 165 -7.20 1.06 19.27
CA PHE A 165 -6.65 2.41 19.18
C PHE A 165 -7.64 3.37 18.50
N LYS A 166 -7.87 4.52 19.14
CA LYS A 166 -8.68 5.61 18.61
C LYS A 166 -7.77 6.77 18.26
N PRO A 167 -7.48 6.99 16.96
CA PRO A 167 -6.53 8.00 16.54
C PRO A 167 -7.05 9.42 16.81
N ASP A 168 -6.21 10.25 17.44
CA ASP A 168 -6.32 11.70 17.44
C ASP A 168 -5.41 12.23 16.33
N LEU A 169 -5.99 12.49 15.16
CA LEU A 169 -5.24 12.86 13.95
C LEU A 169 -4.44 14.14 14.12
N ASP A 170 -4.97 15.12 14.86
CA ASP A 170 -4.31 16.40 15.12
C ASP A 170 -3.05 16.23 15.97
N LYS A 171 -3.04 15.23 16.85
CA LYS A 171 -1.87 14.88 17.66
C LYS A 171 -0.88 14.03 16.86
N LEU A 172 -1.36 13.04 16.11
CA LEU A 172 -0.51 12.19 15.27
C LEU A 172 0.23 13.01 14.19
N GLU A 173 -0.42 14.03 13.61
CA GLU A 173 0.19 14.92 12.62
C GLU A 173 1.43 15.67 13.14
N LYS A 174 1.47 15.95 14.44
CA LYS A 174 2.58 16.67 15.10
C LYS A 174 3.79 15.78 15.39
N LEU A 175 3.60 14.46 15.40
CA LEU A 175 4.69 13.52 15.63
C LEU A 175 5.67 13.52 14.46
N ASP A 176 6.90 13.15 14.73
CA ASP A 176 7.95 13.01 13.71
C ASP A 176 7.63 11.85 12.74
N GLY A 177 8.17 11.93 11.52
CA GLY A 177 7.88 10.94 10.47
C GLY A 177 6.78 11.37 9.50
N LEU A 178 6.77 10.78 8.31
CA LEU A 178 5.74 11.03 7.29
C LEU A 178 4.43 10.34 7.66
N LEU A 179 4.52 9.07 8.08
CA LEU A 179 3.42 8.27 8.61
C LEU A 179 3.73 7.88 10.06
N VAL A 180 2.67 7.51 10.77
CA VAL A 180 2.77 6.89 12.10
C VAL A 180 2.19 5.49 12.03
N HIS A 181 3.03 4.50 12.33
CA HIS A 181 2.63 3.11 12.43
C HIS A 181 2.59 2.67 13.88
N ILE A 182 1.51 2.02 14.28
CA ILE A 182 1.44 1.31 15.56
C ILE A 182 1.43 -0.19 15.29
N THR A 183 2.15 -0.96 16.09
CA THR A 183 2.25 -2.41 15.94
C THR A 183 2.41 -3.10 17.28
N ALA A 184 1.98 -4.35 17.32
CA ALA A 184 2.20 -5.26 18.44
C ALA A 184 2.34 -6.70 17.93
N LYS A 185 2.77 -7.60 18.82
CA LYS A 185 2.77 -9.04 18.53
C LYS A 185 1.32 -9.49 18.26
N GLY A 186 1.13 -10.25 17.18
CA GLY A 186 -0.18 -10.82 16.85
C GLY A 186 -0.49 -12.08 17.65
N GLU A 187 -1.77 -12.46 17.67
CA GLU A 187 -2.23 -13.71 18.25
C GLU A 187 -2.30 -14.84 17.21
N SER A 188 -2.97 -14.59 16.09
CA SER A 188 -3.13 -15.53 14.97
C SER A 188 -2.20 -15.24 13.77
N HIS A 189 -1.56 -14.09 13.77
CA HIS A 189 -0.54 -13.64 12.82
C HIS A 189 0.72 -13.28 13.61
N ASP A 190 1.84 -13.07 12.94
CA ASP A 190 3.09 -12.72 13.63
C ASP A 190 3.03 -11.34 14.28
N CYS A 191 2.38 -10.40 13.59
CA CYS A 191 2.15 -9.08 14.13
C CYS A 191 0.81 -8.51 13.67
N VAL A 192 0.37 -7.49 14.40
CA VAL A 192 -0.78 -6.66 14.06
C VAL A 192 -0.31 -5.21 13.96
N SER A 193 -0.89 -4.45 13.03
CA SER A 193 -0.51 -3.05 12.81
C SER A 193 -1.68 -2.18 12.37
N ARG A 194 -1.52 -0.87 12.50
CA ARG A 194 -2.34 0.17 11.84
C ARG A 194 -1.44 1.31 11.42
N SER A 195 -1.80 2.01 10.35
CA SER A 195 -0.98 3.04 9.72
C SER A 195 -1.80 4.32 9.49
N PHE A 196 -1.28 5.45 9.93
CA PHE A 196 -1.93 6.75 9.88
C PHE A 196 -1.06 7.75 9.12
N ALA A 197 -1.65 8.52 8.23
CA ALA A 197 -0.94 9.49 7.40
C ALA A 197 -1.65 10.87 7.38
N PRO A 198 -1.92 11.49 8.53
CA PRO A 198 -2.64 12.77 8.59
C PRO A 198 -1.93 13.88 7.81
N ARG A 199 -0.60 13.89 7.76
CA ARG A 199 0.19 14.83 6.95
C ARG A 199 -0.06 14.74 5.46
N LEU A 200 -0.57 13.60 4.99
CA LEU A 200 -0.96 13.35 3.60
C LEU A 200 -2.48 13.47 3.39
N ASN A 201 -3.21 14.04 4.37
CA ASN A 201 -4.68 14.10 4.40
C ASN A 201 -5.35 12.71 4.33
N ILE A 202 -4.66 11.67 4.78
CA ILE A 202 -5.19 10.31 4.89
C ILE A 202 -5.31 9.99 6.39
N ALA A 203 -6.54 9.83 6.87
CA ALA A 203 -6.78 9.53 8.27
C ALA A 203 -6.14 8.19 8.68
N GLU A 204 -6.39 7.15 7.92
CA GLU A 204 -5.81 5.82 8.09
C GLU A 204 -5.66 5.14 6.74
N ASP A 205 -4.47 4.60 6.45
CA ASP A 205 -4.24 3.77 5.27
C ASP A 205 -4.83 2.37 5.51
N PRO A 206 -5.73 1.87 4.68
CA PRO A 206 -6.36 0.57 4.88
C PRO A 206 -5.39 -0.60 4.94
N VAL A 207 -4.37 -0.63 4.06
CA VAL A 207 -3.24 -1.56 4.08
C VAL A 207 -2.01 -0.88 3.48
N CYS A 208 -1.04 -0.61 4.33
CA CYS A 208 0.13 0.20 4.01
C CYS A 208 1.34 -0.67 3.64
N GLY A 209 1.63 -0.80 2.34
CA GLY A 209 2.80 -1.53 1.89
C GLY A 209 4.12 -0.92 2.40
N SER A 210 4.30 0.39 2.23
CA SER A 210 5.51 1.10 2.68
C SER A 210 5.72 1.03 4.19
N GLY A 211 4.63 1.03 4.99
CA GLY A 211 4.70 0.82 6.43
C GLY A 211 5.28 -0.53 6.79
N HIS A 212 4.98 -1.58 5.99
CA HIS A 212 5.50 -2.91 6.23
C HIS A 212 6.99 -3.07 5.86
N CYS A 213 7.56 -2.11 5.13
CA CYS A 213 9.03 -2.01 4.98
C CYS A 213 9.74 -1.55 6.27
N HIS A 214 9.00 -1.06 7.28
CA HIS A 214 9.46 -0.79 8.65
C HIS A 214 9.06 -1.93 9.59
N ILE A 215 7.79 -2.35 9.53
CA ILE A 215 7.17 -3.30 10.45
C ILE A 215 7.77 -4.71 10.30
N ALA A 216 7.92 -5.20 9.07
CA ALA A 216 8.41 -6.54 8.81
C ALA A 216 9.87 -6.75 9.26
N PRO A 217 10.83 -5.84 9.00
CA PRO A 217 12.19 -5.95 9.55
C PRO A 217 12.22 -5.96 11.08
N TYR A 218 11.43 -5.12 11.74
CA TYR A 218 11.33 -5.12 13.19
C TYR A 218 10.89 -6.50 13.72
N TRP A 219 9.77 -7.04 13.23
CA TRP A 219 9.25 -8.32 13.70
C TRP A 219 10.10 -9.51 13.27
N SER A 220 10.79 -9.43 12.12
CA SER A 220 11.77 -10.43 11.71
C SER A 220 12.90 -10.56 12.74
N GLY A 221 13.41 -9.44 13.21
CA GLY A 221 14.41 -9.41 14.30
C GLY A 221 13.86 -9.93 15.62
N GLN A 222 12.66 -9.48 16.03
CA GLN A 222 12.06 -9.87 17.32
C GLN A 222 11.71 -11.37 17.38
N LEU A 223 11.25 -11.94 16.27
CA LEU A 223 10.81 -13.34 16.20
C LEU A 223 11.92 -14.27 15.69
N ASN A 224 13.07 -13.74 15.31
CA ASN A 224 14.18 -14.47 14.72
C ASN A 224 13.75 -15.37 13.55
N LYS A 225 12.98 -14.80 12.63
CA LYS A 225 12.53 -15.49 11.42
C LYS A 225 12.35 -14.50 10.28
N ASN A 226 12.57 -14.94 9.04
CA ASN A 226 12.54 -14.07 7.87
C ASN A 226 11.15 -13.91 7.26
N GLU A 227 10.24 -14.85 7.49
CA GLU A 227 8.88 -14.81 6.96
C GLU A 227 7.93 -14.29 8.04
N ILE A 228 7.27 -13.18 7.76
CA ILE A 228 6.35 -12.51 8.67
C ILE A 228 4.97 -12.43 8.03
N ILE A 229 3.99 -13.01 8.68
CA ILE A 229 2.59 -12.82 8.32
C ILE A 229 2.04 -11.67 9.15
N ALA A 230 1.82 -10.53 8.48
CA ALA A 230 1.38 -9.30 9.10
C ALA A 230 -0.12 -9.06 8.85
N TYR A 231 -0.86 -8.76 9.90
CA TYR A 231 -2.26 -8.37 9.82
C TYR A 231 -2.38 -6.87 10.09
N GLN A 232 -2.87 -6.11 9.11
CA GLN A 232 -3.21 -4.70 9.33
C GLN A 232 -4.67 -4.58 9.74
N ALA A 233 -4.89 -4.11 10.98
CA ALA A 233 -6.19 -4.07 11.65
C ALA A 233 -6.95 -2.75 11.42
N SER A 234 -6.89 -2.20 10.22
CA SER A 234 -7.76 -1.10 9.82
C SER A 234 -9.22 -1.55 9.74
N LYS A 235 -10.14 -0.62 9.50
CA LYS A 235 -11.57 -0.95 9.31
C LYS A 235 -11.78 -1.97 8.18
N ARG A 236 -11.02 -1.89 7.09
CA ARG A 236 -11.09 -2.85 5.97
C ARG A 236 -10.26 -4.10 6.24
N SER A 237 -9.17 -3.94 6.97
CA SER A 237 -8.17 -4.94 7.26
C SER A 237 -7.48 -5.54 6.02
N GLY A 238 -6.35 -6.21 6.24
CA GLY A 238 -5.65 -6.93 5.18
C GLY A 238 -4.49 -7.74 5.73
N ILE A 239 -3.97 -8.63 4.90
CA ILE A 239 -2.86 -9.52 5.24
C ILE A 239 -1.73 -9.33 4.25
N LEU A 240 -0.53 -9.10 4.78
CA LEU A 240 0.70 -9.07 4.01
C LEU A 240 1.57 -10.26 4.42
N TYR A 241 2.06 -10.96 3.43
CA TYR A 241 3.04 -12.02 3.57
C TYR A 241 4.41 -11.40 3.25
N CYS A 242 5.17 -11.11 4.29
CA CYS A 242 6.44 -10.40 4.17
C CYS A 242 7.60 -11.37 4.30
N ARG A 243 8.64 -11.18 3.50
CA ARG A 243 9.90 -11.92 3.61
C ARG A 243 11.06 -10.92 3.63
N VAL A 244 11.84 -10.97 4.71
CA VAL A 244 12.98 -10.07 4.93
C VAL A 244 14.27 -10.80 4.57
N VAL A 245 15.04 -10.24 3.65
CA VAL A 245 16.33 -10.80 3.22
C VAL A 245 17.34 -9.65 3.09
N ASP A 246 18.34 -9.67 3.95
CA ASP A 246 19.34 -8.62 4.04
C ASP A 246 18.68 -7.22 4.21
N ASP A 247 18.93 -6.30 3.28
CA ASP A 247 18.39 -4.96 3.25
C ASP A 247 17.10 -4.82 2.43
N LYS A 248 16.39 -5.95 2.15
CA LYS A 248 15.19 -6.00 1.32
C LYS A 248 14.00 -6.59 2.04
N VAL A 249 12.83 -6.09 1.68
CA VAL A 249 11.54 -6.65 2.07
C VAL A 249 10.76 -7.04 0.82
N PHE A 250 10.39 -8.30 0.74
CA PHE A 250 9.44 -8.79 -0.24
C PHE A 250 8.06 -8.77 0.37
N LEU A 251 7.18 -7.96 -0.21
CA LEU A 251 5.78 -7.84 0.22
C LEU A 251 4.89 -8.61 -0.74
N ALA A 252 4.21 -9.61 -0.25
CA ALA A 252 3.25 -10.36 -1.03
C ALA A 252 1.83 -10.23 -0.44
N GLY A 253 0.84 -10.22 -1.33
CA GLY A 253 -0.56 -10.19 -0.96
C GLY A 253 -1.44 -10.85 -2.00
N LYS A 254 -2.64 -11.26 -1.58
CA LYS A 254 -3.70 -11.64 -2.49
C LYS A 254 -4.38 -10.39 -3.06
N ALA A 255 -5.13 -10.57 -4.11
CA ALA A 255 -6.02 -9.54 -4.65
C ALA A 255 -7.33 -10.17 -5.13
N VAL A 256 -8.41 -9.41 -5.09
CA VAL A 256 -9.71 -9.85 -5.56
C VAL A 256 -10.41 -8.74 -6.35
N LEU A 257 -10.97 -9.11 -7.51
CA LEU A 257 -11.73 -8.19 -8.34
C LEU A 257 -13.09 -7.89 -7.70
N PHE A 258 -13.34 -6.60 -7.43
CA PHE A 258 -14.65 -6.14 -6.97
C PHE A 258 -15.60 -5.83 -8.13
N SER A 259 -15.14 -5.07 -9.12
CA SER A 259 -15.98 -4.70 -10.27
C SER A 259 -15.17 -4.43 -11.52
N THR A 260 -15.83 -4.54 -12.66
CA THR A 260 -15.38 -4.05 -13.96
C THR A 260 -16.47 -3.15 -14.52
N CYS A 261 -16.09 -1.97 -15.02
CA CYS A 261 -17.00 -1.07 -15.70
C CYS A 261 -16.33 -0.45 -16.93
N GLU A 262 -17.13 0.12 -17.80
CA GLU A 262 -16.70 0.96 -18.91
C GLU A 262 -16.99 2.41 -18.54
N LEU A 263 -16.00 3.28 -18.75
CA LEU A 263 -16.14 4.71 -18.51
C LEU A 263 -16.65 5.37 -19.78
N GLU A 264 -17.67 6.19 -19.66
CA GLU A 264 -18.19 7.06 -20.73
C GLU A 264 -17.55 8.45 -20.60
N LEU A 265 -16.55 8.73 -21.42
CA LEU A 265 -15.68 9.93 -21.32
C LEU A 265 -15.92 10.92 -22.45
#